data_dc3f310448dfc1fd06dfded54044c77f
#
_entry.id   dc3f310448dfc1fd06dfded54044c77f
#
_cell.length_a   1.000
_cell.length_b   1.000
_cell.length_c   1.000
_cell.angle_alpha   90.00
_cell.angle_beta   90.00
_cell.angle_gamma   90.00
#
_symmetry.space_group_name_H-M   'P 1'
#
loop_
_entity.id
_entity.type
_entity.pdbx_description
1 polymer ?
#
loop_
_entity_poly.entity_id
_entity_poly.type
_entity_poly.pdbx_seq_one_letter_code
_entity_poly.pdbx_strand_id
1 'polypeptide(L)'
;MLKLNHKVKKRKKALETINELVNNASHLLLIHYSCESFYNVPSGYTPRVTSIAVRYYNTAQTKSFAIHKVAETQKIPFEDIEQNYDELEREMLKEFFQFVKKHKSYNWIHWNMRDLNYGFEAIENRYKVLGGRPNIIEDDKKYDLARLLIDIYGVGYFGHPRLEKLIEKNNISNRDFLDGQTEATAFANKEYVKLHMSTLKKVDVFHSILDKVASGSLKTNAKWYEPYGLSPQGVFEAIKDHWLYAVVMLVLGTILGKVI
;
A
#
# COMPACT_ATOMS: atom_id res chain seq x y z
N MET A 1 20.71 30.93 0.50
CA MET A 1 19.75 29.85 0.18
C MET A 1 18.98 29.47 1.44
N LEU A 2 17.72 29.86 1.58
CA LEU A 2 16.88 29.49 2.75
C LEU A 2 16.70 27.98 2.79
N LYS A 3 17.07 27.34 3.93
CA LYS A 3 16.87 25.89 4.11
C LYS A 3 15.36 25.59 4.03
N LEU A 4 14.92 24.83 3.04
CA LEU A 4 13.53 24.39 2.95
C LEU A 4 13.10 23.72 4.25
N ASN A 5 11.91 24.07 4.75
CA ASN A 5 11.31 23.42 5.90
C ASN A 5 11.23 21.90 5.66
N HIS A 6 11.57 21.11 6.67
CA HIS A 6 11.63 19.66 6.61
C HIS A 6 10.30 19.02 6.11
N LYS A 7 9.14 19.57 6.49
CA LYS A 7 7.82 19.09 6.01
C LYS A 7 7.66 19.30 4.51
N VAL A 8 7.98 20.48 4.02
CA VAL A 8 7.93 20.82 2.59
C VAL A 8 8.84 19.92 1.76
N LYS A 9 10.05 19.62 2.27
CA LYS A 9 10.97 18.68 1.62
C LYS A 9 10.39 17.27 1.52
N LYS A 10 9.82 16.77 2.63
CA LYS A 10 9.21 15.43 2.66
C LYS A 10 8.04 15.34 1.69
N ARG A 11 7.14 16.33 1.71
CA ARG A 11 6.01 16.39 0.80
C ARG A 11 6.47 16.38 -0.66
N LYS A 12 7.42 17.26 -1.02
CA LYS A 12 7.96 17.33 -2.37
C LYS A 12 8.54 16.00 -2.83
N LYS A 13 9.41 15.42 -2.01
CA LYS A 13 10.01 14.11 -2.28
C LYS A 13 8.97 13.01 -2.45
N ALA A 14 7.94 12.98 -1.59
CA ALA A 14 6.88 11.98 -1.67
C ALA A 14 6.04 12.13 -2.95
N LEU A 15 5.72 13.37 -3.37
CA LEU A 15 5.02 13.63 -4.64
C LEU A 15 5.88 13.26 -5.86
N GLU A 16 7.17 13.60 -5.84
CA GLU A 16 8.14 13.20 -6.87
C GLU A 16 8.19 11.67 -6.98
N THR A 17 8.32 10.97 -5.84
CA THR A 17 8.30 9.50 -5.79
C THR A 17 7.01 8.91 -6.40
N ILE A 18 5.83 9.44 -6.03
CA ILE A 18 4.56 8.98 -6.62
C ILE A 18 4.56 9.19 -8.14
N ASN A 19 4.97 10.35 -8.62
CA ASN A 19 5.02 10.67 -10.03
C ASN A 19 6.00 9.76 -10.79
N GLU A 20 7.18 9.51 -10.27
CA GLU A 20 8.16 8.59 -10.86
C GLU A 20 7.62 7.16 -10.95
N LEU A 21 6.97 6.67 -9.88
CA LEU A 21 6.36 5.35 -9.84
C LEU A 21 5.25 5.20 -10.89
N VAL A 22 4.34 6.18 -10.96
CA VAL A 22 3.20 6.16 -11.89
C VAL A 22 3.66 6.36 -13.34
N ASN A 23 4.67 7.19 -13.60
CA ASN A 23 5.27 7.34 -14.92
C ASN A 23 5.95 6.04 -15.41
N ASN A 24 6.42 5.21 -14.48
CA ASN A 24 6.98 3.88 -14.77
C ASN A 24 5.95 2.76 -14.53
N ALA A 25 4.70 2.99 -14.89
CA ALA A 25 3.55 2.12 -14.64
C ALA A 25 3.75 0.65 -15.05
N SER A 26 4.51 0.39 -16.13
CA SER A 26 4.80 -0.96 -16.62
C SER A 26 5.63 -1.80 -15.66
N HIS A 27 6.36 -1.16 -14.74
CA HIS A 27 7.21 -1.81 -13.75
C HIS A 27 6.74 -1.52 -12.31
N LEU A 28 5.42 -1.31 -12.13
CA LEU A 28 4.82 -1.00 -10.85
C LEU A 28 3.80 -2.06 -10.44
N LEU A 29 3.99 -2.60 -9.25
CA LEU A 29 3.13 -3.61 -8.62
C LEU A 29 2.59 -3.09 -7.29
N LEU A 30 1.37 -3.49 -6.97
CA LEU A 30 0.77 -3.26 -5.65
C LEU A 30 0.55 -4.61 -4.97
N ILE A 31 0.96 -4.74 -3.72
CA ILE A 31 0.90 -6.00 -2.98
C ILE A 31 0.17 -5.86 -1.66
N HIS A 32 -0.59 -6.88 -1.33
CA HIS A 32 -1.13 -7.12 0.01
C HIS A 32 -1.20 -8.62 0.30
N TYR A 33 -1.21 -9.00 1.58
CA TYR A 33 -1.45 -10.38 1.98
C TYR A 33 -2.32 -10.45 3.24
N SER A 34 -3.05 -11.53 3.38
CA SER A 34 -3.76 -11.89 4.59
C SER A 34 -3.02 -13.02 5.30
N CYS A 35 -2.99 -12.94 6.61
CA CYS A 35 -2.39 -13.94 7.47
C CYS A 35 -3.26 -14.15 8.71
N GLU A 36 -2.89 -15.14 9.49
CA GLU A 36 -3.30 -15.30 10.87
C GLU A 36 -3.07 -14.02 11.66
N SER A 37 -3.75 -13.84 12.80
CA SER A 37 -3.53 -12.69 13.65
C SER A 37 -2.04 -12.52 14.00
N PHE A 38 -1.51 -11.33 13.80
CA PHE A 38 -0.14 -10.96 14.19
C PHE A 38 -0.10 -10.19 15.53
N TYR A 39 -1.26 -10.03 16.18
CA TYR A 39 -1.35 -9.46 17.52
C TYR A 39 -1.09 -10.54 18.56
N ASN A 40 -0.29 -10.21 19.59
CA ASN A 40 0.06 -11.13 20.68
C ASN A 40 0.74 -12.45 20.23
N VAL A 41 1.54 -12.35 19.17
CA VAL A 41 2.28 -13.50 18.64
C VAL A 41 3.40 -13.89 19.60
N PRO A 42 3.53 -15.16 19.99
CA PRO A 42 4.64 -15.62 20.82
C PRO A 42 5.99 -15.34 20.14
N SER A 43 7.04 -15.07 20.96
CA SER A 43 8.39 -14.84 20.44
C SER A 43 8.86 -16.04 19.58
N GLY A 44 9.33 -15.76 18.38
CA GLY A 44 9.80 -16.79 17.43
C GLY A 44 8.72 -17.45 16.59
N TYR A 45 7.44 -17.13 16.81
CA TYR A 45 6.35 -17.60 15.97
C TYR A 45 6.22 -16.72 14.71
N THR A 46 5.94 -17.34 13.58
CA THR A 46 5.64 -16.65 12.31
C THR A 46 4.18 -16.86 11.93
N PRO A 47 3.36 -15.80 11.79
CA PRO A 47 1.95 -15.95 11.40
C PRO A 47 1.80 -16.68 10.07
N ARG A 48 0.82 -17.58 10.02
CA ARG A 48 0.49 -18.37 8.83
C ARG A 48 -0.13 -17.48 7.75
N VAL A 49 0.34 -17.58 6.51
CA VAL A 49 -0.15 -16.79 5.37
C VAL A 49 -1.27 -17.52 4.66
N THR A 50 -2.41 -16.87 4.43
CA THR A 50 -3.57 -17.45 3.74
C THR A 50 -3.64 -17.12 2.27
N SER A 51 -3.29 -15.88 1.92
CA SER A 51 -3.33 -15.41 0.54
C SER A 51 -2.46 -14.19 0.33
N ILE A 52 -1.93 -14.05 -0.88
CA ILE A 52 -1.17 -12.90 -1.35
C ILE A 52 -1.78 -12.46 -2.67
N ALA A 53 -2.00 -11.15 -2.85
CA ALA A 53 -2.42 -10.56 -4.11
C ALA A 53 -1.39 -9.54 -4.59
N VAL A 54 -1.07 -9.60 -5.88
CA VAL A 54 -0.17 -8.66 -6.55
C VAL A 54 -0.86 -8.14 -7.79
N ARG A 55 -1.07 -6.81 -7.85
CA ARG A 55 -1.75 -6.14 -8.95
C ARG A 55 -0.75 -5.35 -9.78
N TYR A 56 -0.78 -5.55 -11.09
CA TYR A 56 -0.05 -4.71 -12.03
C TYR A 56 -0.76 -3.36 -12.14
N TYR A 57 -0.03 -2.28 -11.91
CA TYR A 57 -0.62 -0.96 -11.94
C TYR A 57 -1.14 -0.56 -13.33
N ASN A 58 -0.36 -0.79 -14.38
CA ASN A 58 -0.71 -0.36 -15.75
C ASN A 58 -1.89 -1.11 -16.37
N THR A 59 -2.05 -2.41 -16.06
CA THR A 59 -3.09 -3.27 -16.68
C THR A 59 -4.26 -3.56 -15.76
N ALA A 60 -4.15 -3.20 -14.48
CA ALA A 60 -5.10 -3.56 -13.44
C ALA A 60 -5.33 -5.08 -13.26
N GLN A 61 -4.54 -5.92 -13.93
CA GLN A 61 -4.57 -7.38 -13.74
C GLN A 61 -4.00 -7.75 -12.38
N THR A 62 -4.60 -8.74 -11.73
CA THR A 62 -4.15 -9.20 -10.41
C THR A 62 -3.76 -10.68 -10.48
N LYS A 63 -2.52 -10.98 -10.10
CA LYS A 63 -2.06 -12.34 -9.80
C LYS A 63 -2.28 -12.57 -8.31
N SER A 64 -2.88 -13.70 -7.94
CA SER A 64 -3.06 -14.06 -6.54
C SER A 64 -2.62 -15.47 -6.25
N PHE A 65 -2.20 -15.68 -5.02
CA PHE A 65 -1.75 -16.92 -4.44
C PHE A 65 -2.61 -17.15 -3.20
N ALA A 66 -3.27 -18.27 -3.08
CA ALA A 66 -4.19 -18.53 -1.96
C ALA A 66 -4.19 -20.01 -1.61
N ILE A 67 -4.23 -20.29 -0.30
CA ILE A 67 -4.11 -21.64 0.23
C ILE A 67 -5.20 -22.59 -0.31
N HIS A 68 -6.46 -22.12 -0.38
CA HIS A 68 -7.56 -22.93 -0.92
C HIS A 68 -7.42 -23.24 -2.42
N LYS A 69 -6.75 -22.37 -3.20
CA LYS A 69 -6.45 -22.65 -4.62
C LYS A 69 -5.37 -23.71 -4.79
N VAL A 70 -4.39 -23.74 -3.90
CA VAL A 70 -3.38 -24.80 -3.88
C VAL A 70 -4.05 -26.12 -3.48
N ALA A 71 -4.92 -26.11 -2.46
CA ALA A 71 -5.69 -27.28 -2.07
C ALA A 71 -6.54 -27.83 -3.21
N GLU A 72 -7.27 -26.97 -3.93
CA GLU A 72 -8.06 -27.33 -5.10
C GLU A 72 -7.19 -27.97 -6.19
N THR A 73 -6.03 -27.39 -6.48
CA THR A 73 -5.08 -27.92 -7.48
C THR A 73 -4.54 -29.29 -7.09
N GLN A 74 -4.31 -29.51 -5.80
CA GLN A 74 -3.83 -30.78 -5.24
C GLN A 74 -4.96 -31.78 -4.93
N LYS A 75 -6.22 -31.39 -5.21
CA LYS A 75 -7.43 -32.20 -4.91
C LYS A 75 -7.58 -32.53 -3.42
N ILE A 76 -7.12 -31.63 -2.55
CA ILE A 76 -7.32 -31.72 -1.10
C ILE A 76 -8.68 -31.10 -0.77
N PRO A 77 -9.59 -31.82 -0.09
CA PRO A 77 -10.87 -31.27 0.33
C PRO A 77 -10.72 -30.01 1.19
N PHE A 78 -11.69 -29.11 1.11
CA PHE A 78 -11.62 -27.82 1.82
C PHE A 78 -11.54 -28.02 3.36
N GLU A 79 -12.23 -28.99 3.89
CA GLU A 79 -12.21 -29.41 5.30
C GLU A 79 -10.85 -29.89 5.77
N ASP A 80 -10.01 -30.41 4.87
CA ASP A 80 -8.68 -30.94 5.17
C ASP A 80 -7.55 -29.92 5.05
N ILE A 81 -7.87 -28.67 4.66
CA ILE A 81 -6.86 -27.59 4.52
C ILE A 81 -6.10 -27.39 5.82
N GLU A 82 -6.78 -27.38 6.97
CA GLU A 82 -6.13 -27.15 8.27
C GLU A 82 -5.09 -28.22 8.61
N GLN A 83 -5.36 -29.48 8.29
CA GLN A 83 -4.46 -30.61 8.55
C GLN A 83 -3.24 -30.58 7.63
N ASN A 84 -3.38 -30.01 6.42
CA ASN A 84 -2.33 -29.91 5.40
C ASN A 84 -1.76 -28.51 5.27
N TYR A 85 -2.02 -27.61 6.25
CA TYR A 85 -1.80 -26.18 6.12
C TYR A 85 -0.35 -25.82 5.75
N ASP A 86 0.63 -26.34 6.47
CA ASP A 86 2.05 -26.02 6.26
C ASP A 86 2.56 -26.46 4.88
N GLU A 87 2.08 -27.61 4.37
CA GLU A 87 2.45 -28.07 3.04
C GLU A 87 1.82 -27.20 1.95
N LEU A 88 0.53 -26.90 2.07
CA LEU A 88 -0.21 -26.04 1.15
C LEU A 88 0.37 -24.60 1.14
N GLU A 89 0.67 -24.07 2.31
CA GLU A 89 1.28 -22.75 2.46
C GLU A 89 2.68 -22.72 1.85
N ARG A 90 3.48 -23.76 2.08
CA ARG A 90 4.80 -23.88 1.47
C ARG A 90 4.74 -23.84 -0.07
N GLU A 91 3.81 -24.55 -0.67
CA GLU A 91 3.65 -24.55 -2.13
C GLU A 91 3.14 -23.19 -2.64
N MET A 92 2.16 -22.60 -1.96
CA MET A 92 1.67 -21.23 -2.24
C MET A 92 2.81 -20.20 -2.20
N LEU A 93 3.63 -20.22 -1.15
CA LEU A 93 4.76 -19.31 -1.00
C LEU A 93 5.87 -19.58 -2.02
N LYS A 94 6.08 -20.82 -2.42
CA LYS A 94 6.99 -21.19 -3.50
C LYS A 94 6.57 -20.53 -4.83
N GLU A 95 5.28 -20.62 -5.18
CA GLU A 95 4.74 -19.95 -6.38
C GLU A 95 4.92 -18.43 -6.28
N PHE A 96 4.61 -17.83 -5.12
CA PHE A 96 4.80 -16.40 -4.89
C PHE A 96 6.26 -15.98 -5.06
N PHE A 97 7.23 -16.68 -4.45
CA PHE A 97 8.64 -16.33 -4.58
C PHE A 97 9.22 -16.60 -5.97
N GLN A 98 8.64 -17.52 -6.74
CA GLN A 98 8.94 -17.67 -8.16
C GLN A 98 8.44 -16.45 -8.96
N PHE A 99 7.27 -15.92 -8.62
CA PHE A 99 6.77 -14.67 -9.18
C PHE A 99 7.68 -13.49 -8.82
N VAL A 100 8.09 -13.34 -7.57
CA VAL A 100 9.06 -12.32 -7.12
C VAL A 100 10.34 -12.38 -7.92
N LYS A 101 10.90 -13.59 -8.14
CA LYS A 101 12.11 -13.79 -8.94
C LYS A 101 12.01 -13.19 -10.36
N LYS A 102 10.85 -13.30 -10.99
CA LYS A 102 10.59 -12.77 -12.33
C LYS A 102 10.37 -11.25 -12.34
N HIS A 103 10.05 -10.66 -11.20
CA HIS A 103 9.72 -9.24 -11.06
C HIS A 103 10.69 -8.47 -10.14
N LYS A 104 11.95 -8.90 -10.05
CA LYS A 104 12.97 -8.27 -9.19
C LYS A 104 13.23 -6.79 -9.52
N SER A 105 13.11 -6.42 -10.80
CA SER A 105 13.31 -5.04 -11.27
C SER A 105 12.09 -4.13 -11.05
N TYR A 106 10.97 -4.67 -10.62
CA TYR A 106 9.74 -3.93 -10.41
C TYR A 106 9.75 -3.18 -9.08
N ASN A 107 9.05 -2.06 -9.03
CA ASN A 107 8.73 -1.34 -7.81
C ASN A 107 7.46 -1.93 -7.18
N TRP A 108 7.45 -2.06 -5.85
CA TRP A 108 6.40 -2.73 -5.10
C TRP A 108 5.76 -1.75 -4.11
N ILE A 109 4.52 -1.36 -4.35
CA ILE A 109 3.74 -0.56 -3.43
C ILE A 109 2.98 -1.47 -2.46
N HIS A 110 3.05 -1.11 -1.19
CA HIS A 110 2.39 -1.82 -0.11
C HIS A 110 1.76 -0.85 0.89
N TRP A 111 0.98 -1.37 1.81
CA TRP A 111 0.40 -0.62 2.93
C TRP A 111 0.88 -1.19 4.26
N ASN A 112 1.75 -0.46 4.97
CA ASN A 112 2.29 -0.83 6.29
C ASN A 112 2.99 -2.20 6.40
N MET A 113 3.45 -2.81 5.31
CA MET A 113 4.17 -4.09 5.34
C MET A 113 5.66 -3.90 5.67
N ARG A 114 5.96 -3.41 6.88
CA ARG A 114 7.32 -3.01 7.32
C ARG A 114 7.77 -3.67 8.60
N ASP A 115 6.88 -4.39 9.26
CA ASP A 115 7.13 -5.00 10.57
C ASP A 115 7.64 -6.44 10.41
N LEU A 116 8.41 -6.91 11.39
CA LEU A 116 8.90 -8.30 11.45
C LEU A 116 7.75 -9.31 11.57
N ASN A 117 6.63 -8.89 12.16
CA ASN A 117 5.44 -9.73 12.33
C ASN A 117 4.42 -9.56 11.19
N TYR A 118 4.51 -8.43 10.45
CA TYR A 118 3.64 -8.14 9.32
C TYR A 118 4.37 -7.34 8.25
N GLY A 119 4.89 -8.02 7.23
CA GLY A 119 5.62 -7.39 6.14
C GLY A 119 6.32 -8.40 5.25
N PHE A 120 7.21 -7.89 4.41
CA PHE A 120 8.00 -8.73 3.51
C PHE A 120 8.86 -9.73 4.28
N GLU A 121 9.53 -9.26 5.33
CA GLU A 121 10.38 -10.12 6.18
C GLU A 121 9.55 -11.22 6.88
N ALA A 122 8.32 -10.93 7.29
CA ALA A 122 7.43 -11.92 7.88
C ALA A 122 7.12 -13.06 6.90
N ILE A 123 6.77 -12.73 5.64
CA ILE A 123 6.52 -13.72 4.59
C ILE A 123 7.80 -14.52 4.27
N GLU A 124 8.94 -13.85 4.17
CA GLU A 124 10.25 -14.47 3.91
C GLU A 124 10.64 -15.44 5.03
N ASN A 125 10.47 -15.02 6.30
CA ASN A 125 10.76 -15.85 7.45
C ASN A 125 9.81 -17.04 7.55
N ARG A 126 8.50 -16.83 7.30
CA ARG A 126 7.53 -17.93 7.26
C ARG A 126 7.93 -18.96 6.20
N TYR A 127 8.32 -18.54 5.00
CA TYR A 127 8.76 -19.47 3.96
C TYR A 127 10.03 -20.24 4.34
N LYS A 128 11.00 -19.58 5.03
CA LYS A 128 12.18 -20.26 5.55
C LYS A 128 11.84 -21.32 6.60
N VAL A 129 10.93 -21.01 7.53
CA VAL A 129 10.42 -21.96 8.55
C VAL A 129 9.82 -23.19 7.88
N LEU A 130 9.10 -23.01 6.76
CA LEU A 130 8.57 -24.11 5.96
C LEU A 130 9.62 -24.81 5.05
N GLY A 131 10.93 -24.53 5.23
CA GLY A 131 12.00 -25.15 4.47
C GLY A 131 12.25 -24.55 3.09
N GLY A 132 11.62 -23.42 2.76
CA GLY A 132 11.77 -22.73 1.48
C GLY A 132 12.96 -21.77 1.44
N ARG A 133 13.28 -21.28 0.23
CA ARG A 133 14.30 -20.26 0.00
C ARG A 133 13.66 -19.05 -0.69
N PRO A 134 13.39 -17.95 0.04
CA PRO A 134 12.74 -16.78 -0.55
C PRO A 134 13.64 -16.05 -1.55
N ASN A 135 13.04 -15.51 -2.60
CA ASN A 135 13.67 -14.48 -3.42
C ASN A 135 13.33 -13.11 -2.80
N ILE A 136 14.34 -12.37 -2.39
CA ILE A 136 14.18 -11.12 -1.66
C ILE A 136 13.94 -9.97 -2.65
N ILE A 137 13.00 -9.10 -2.32
CA ILE A 137 12.80 -7.80 -2.97
C ILE A 137 13.72 -6.81 -2.25
N GLU A 138 14.51 -6.06 -3.00
CA GLU A 138 15.40 -5.04 -2.43
C GLU A 138 14.61 -3.89 -1.81
N ASP A 139 15.17 -3.28 -0.75
CA ASP A 139 14.44 -2.26 0.03
C ASP A 139 14.17 -0.98 -0.76
N ASP A 140 15.05 -0.62 -1.69
CA ASP A 140 14.87 0.50 -2.62
C ASP A 140 13.74 0.29 -3.63
N LYS A 141 13.21 -0.93 -3.72
CA LYS A 141 12.05 -1.30 -4.55
C LYS A 141 10.74 -1.36 -3.77
N LYS A 142 10.77 -1.19 -2.45
CA LYS A 142 9.59 -1.26 -1.57
C LYS A 142 9.10 0.14 -1.20
N TYR A 143 7.86 0.45 -1.50
CA TYR A 143 7.27 1.78 -1.27
C TYR A 143 6.01 1.66 -0.41
N ASP A 144 6.05 2.25 0.77
CA ASP A 144 4.91 2.25 1.69
C ASP A 144 3.95 3.41 1.39
N LEU A 145 2.83 3.11 0.75
CA LEU A 145 1.80 4.08 0.38
C LEU A 145 1.25 4.82 1.62
N ALA A 146 1.05 4.13 2.75
CA ALA A 146 0.57 4.77 3.96
C ALA A 146 1.53 5.86 4.46
N ARG A 147 2.84 5.65 4.31
CA ARG A 147 3.87 6.60 4.70
C ARG A 147 3.98 7.75 3.71
N LEU A 148 3.94 7.46 2.42
CA LEU A 148 3.90 8.48 1.38
C LEU A 148 2.71 9.44 1.58
N LEU A 149 1.53 8.92 1.93
CA LEU A 149 0.36 9.76 2.23
C LEU A 149 0.55 10.65 3.45
N ILE A 150 1.21 10.15 4.50
CA ILE A 150 1.56 10.95 5.69
C ILE A 150 2.53 12.09 5.30
N ASP A 151 3.52 11.80 4.46
CA ASP A 151 4.49 12.80 4.02
C ASP A 151 3.86 13.85 3.07
N ILE A 152 2.84 13.47 2.28
CA ILE A 152 2.11 14.37 1.37
C ILE A 152 1.08 15.22 2.11
N TYR A 153 0.28 14.62 3.00
CA TYR A 153 -0.91 15.28 3.58
C TYR A 153 -0.76 15.62 5.07
N GLY A 154 0.30 15.13 5.75
CA GLY A 154 0.49 15.27 7.19
C GLY A 154 -0.16 14.14 7.99
N VAL A 155 0.26 13.97 9.25
CA VAL A 155 -0.20 12.88 10.13
C VAL A 155 -1.70 12.91 10.38
N GLY A 156 -2.28 14.13 10.42
CA GLY A 156 -3.69 14.37 10.71
C GLY A 156 -4.64 14.16 9.54
N TYR A 157 -4.15 13.73 8.35
CA TYR A 157 -5.01 13.58 7.17
C TYR A 157 -6.19 12.62 7.39
N PHE A 158 -6.01 11.60 8.26
CA PHE A 158 -7.03 10.80 8.90
C PHE A 158 -6.51 10.21 10.22
N GLY A 159 -7.38 10.11 11.21
CA GLY A 159 -7.15 9.26 12.39
C GLY A 159 -7.36 7.78 12.05
N HIS A 160 -6.85 6.88 12.92
CA HIS A 160 -7.09 5.45 12.75
C HIS A 160 -8.59 5.10 12.85
N PRO A 161 -9.06 4.07 12.15
CA PRO A 161 -8.36 3.34 11.09
C PRO A 161 -8.31 4.17 9.78
N ARG A 162 -7.09 4.38 9.25
CA ARG A 162 -6.87 5.30 8.12
C ARG A 162 -7.39 4.80 6.79
N LEU A 163 -7.21 3.51 6.50
CA LEU A 163 -7.56 2.94 5.21
C LEU A 163 -9.06 2.96 4.99
N GLU A 164 -9.82 2.57 5.99
CA GLU A 164 -11.29 2.56 5.97
C GLU A 164 -11.85 3.98 5.77
N LYS A 165 -11.31 4.96 6.47
CA LYS A 165 -11.71 6.36 6.32
C LYS A 165 -11.35 6.96 4.95
N LEU A 166 -10.23 6.53 4.36
CA LEU A 166 -9.88 6.87 2.99
C LEU A 166 -10.88 6.30 1.99
N ILE A 167 -11.23 5.03 2.15
CA ILE A 167 -12.24 4.33 1.32
C ILE A 167 -13.55 5.11 1.36
N GLU A 168 -14.06 5.37 2.55
CA GLU A 168 -15.33 6.08 2.77
C GLU A 168 -15.31 7.49 2.16
N LYS A 169 -14.33 8.31 2.53
CA LYS A 169 -14.22 9.71 2.07
C LYS A 169 -14.11 9.84 0.56
N ASN A 170 -13.51 8.85 -0.09
CA ASN A 170 -13.26 8.86 -1.54
C ASN A 170 -14.27 8.03 -2.33
N ASN A 171 -15.32 7.53 -1.68
CA ASN A 171 -16.35 6.68 -2.31
C ASN A 171 -15.73 5.50 -3.09
N ILE A 172 -14.67 4.89 -2.54
CA ILE A 172 -14.08 3.69 -3.10
C ILE A 172 -14.95 2.50 -2.68
N SER A 173 -15.27 1.61 -3.63
CA SER A 173 -16.03 0.41 -3.30
C SER A 173 -15.31 -0.43 -2.26
N ASN A 174 -15.99 -0.80 -1.17
CA ASN A 174 -15.49 -1.62 -0.07
C ASN A 174 -16.11 -3.03 -0.02
N ARG A 175 -16.82 -3.44 -1.06
CA ARG A 175 -17.35 -4.80 -1.14
C ARG A 175 -16.19 -5.80 -1.00
N ASP A 176 -16.36 -6.81 -0.16
CA ASP A 176 -15.36 -7.84 0.18
C ASP A 176 -14.13 -7.33 0.96
N PHE A 177 -14.08 -6.04 1.32
CA PHE A 177 -13.03 -5.52 2.19
C PHE A 177 -13.29 -5.94 3.64
N LEU A 178 -12.29 -6.52 4.27
CA LEU A 178 -12.30 -6.84 5.71
C LEU A 178 -11.26 -5.98 6.43
N ASP A 179 -11.62 -5.43 7.59
CA ASP A 179 -10.65 -4.86 8.50
C ASP A 179 -9.79 -5.95 9.18
N GLY A 180 -8.74 -5.55 9.89
CA GLY A 180 -7.80 -6.50 10.48
C GLY A 180 -8.42 -7.43 11.53
N GLN A 181 -9.42 -6.96 12.30
CA GLN A 181 -10.09 -7.78 13.31
C GLN A 181 -11.02 -8.81 12.64
N THR A 182 -11.74 -8.38 11.63
CA THR A 182 -12.61 -9.26 10.83
C THR A 182 -11.78 -10.31 10.06
N GLU A 183 -10.58 -9.95 9.55
CA GLU A 183 -9.66 -10.93 8.93
C GLU A 183 -9.19 -11.96 9.95
N ALA A 184 -8.80 -11.56 11.17
CA ALA A 184 -8.40 -12.49 12.22
C ALA A 184 -9.55 -13.46 12.59
N THR A 185 -10.78 -12.95 12.66
CA THR A 185 -11.97 -13.80 12.91
C THR A 185 -12.24 -14.74 11.75
N ALA A 186 -12.14 -14.27 10.52
CA ALA A 186 -12.32 -15.11 9.32
C ALA A 186 -11.25 -16.20 9.23
N PHE A 187 -10.01 -15.92 9.66
CA PHE A 187 -8.97 -16.95 9.77
C PHE A 187 -9.33 -18.02 10.80
N ALA A 188 -9.72 -17.62 12.01
CA ALA A 188 -10.14 -18.54 13.06
C ALA A 188 -11.31 -19.44 12.62
N ASN A 189 -12.21 -18.89 11.80
CA ASN A 189 -13.36 -19.62 11.24
C ASN A 189 -13.03 -20.40 9.96
N LYS A 190 -11.75 -20.42 9.52
CA LYS A 190 -11.30 -21.09 8.29
C LYS A 190 -11.98 -20.58 7.01
N GLU A 191 -12.40 -19.31 7.00
CA GLU A 191 -13.06 -18.65 5.86
C GLU A 191 -12.03 -18.20 4.80
N TYR A 192 -11.21 -19.12 4.30
CA TYR A 192 -10.05 -18.82 3.43
C TYR A 192 -10.42 -18.13 2.13
N VAL A 193 -11.57 -18.44 1.54
CA VAL A 193 -12.06 -17.77 0.33
C VAL A 193 -12.38 -16.30 0.63
N LYS A 194 -13.04 -16.03 1.76
CA LYS A 194 -13.38 -14.67 2.20
C LYS A 194 -12.12 -13.81 2.46
N LEU A 195 -11.10 -14.39 3.08
CA LEU A 195 -9.79 -13.76 3.27
C LEU A 195 -9.13 -13.44 1.93
N HIS A 196 -9.16 -14.37 0.99
CA HIS A 196 -8.62 -14.16 -0.34
C HIS A 196 -9.35 -13.03 -1.09
N MET A 197 -10.69 -12.97 -1.02
CA MET A 197 -11.47 -11.87 -1.61
C MET A 197 -11.10 -10.52 -1.00
N SER A 198 -10.89 -10.46 0.32
CA SER A 198 -10.40 -9.25 1.00
C SER A 198 -9.01 -8.84 0.53
N THR A 199 -8.11 -9.81 0.37
CA THR A 199 -6.74 -9.55 -0.11
C THR A 199 -6.75 -8.96 -1.53
N LEU A 200 -7.57 -9.51 -2.42
CA LEU A 200 -7.79 -8.97 -3.77
C LEU A 200 -8.37 -7.55 -3.72
N LYS A 201 -9.36 -7.33 -2.85
CA LYS A 201 -9.99 -6.02 -2.72
C LYS A 201 -9.04 -4.96 -2.19
N LYS A 202 -8.14 -5.30 -1.29
CA LYS A 202 -7.16 -4.35 -0.74
C LYS A 202 -6.17 -3.84 -1.79
N VAL A 203 -5.68 -4.66 -2.69
CA VAL A 203 -4.80 -4.18 -3.79
C VAL A 203 -5.57 -3.34 -4.81
N ASP A 204 -6.87 -3.59 -5.03
CA ASP A 204 -7.75 -2.74 -5.82
C ASP A 204 -7.95 -1.36 -5.17
N VAL A 205 -8.15 -1.34 -3.85
CA VAL A 205 -8.23 -0.10 -3.06
C VAL A 205 -6.92 0.69 -3.14
N PHE A 206 -5.77 0.04 -3.01
CA PHE A 206 -4.46 0.70 -3.12
C PHE A 206 -4.27 1.33 -4.50
N HIS A 207 -4.67 0.63 -5.57
CA HIS A 207 -4.67 1.16 -6.93
C HIS A 207 -5.50 2.45 -7.01
N SER A 208 -6.75 2.39 -6.55
CA SER A 208 -7.66 3.54 -6.56
C SER A 208 -7.12 4.73 -5.75
N ILE A 209 -6.48 4.48 -4.61
CA ILE A 209 -5.85 5.52 -3.79
C ILE A 209 -4.67 6.13 -4.54
N LEU A 210 -3.79 5.30 -5.12
CA LEU A 210 -2.62 5.75 -5.85
C LEU A 210 -3.00 6.64 -7.05
N ASP A 211 -4.01 6.24 -7.83
CA ASP A 211 -4.54 7.02 -8.95
C ASP A 211 -5.06 8.39 -8.49
N LYS A 212 -5.80 8.41 -7.37
CA LYS A 212 -6.33 9.65 -6.80
C LYS A 212 -5.22 10.57 -6.28
N VAL A 213 -4.13 10.01 -5.74
CA VAL A 213 -2.96 10.81 -5.33
C VAL A 213 -2.24 11.37 -6.55
N ALA A 214 -1.95 10.55 -7.54
CA ALA A 214 -1.26 10.94 -8.76
C ALA A 214 -2.03 12.02 -9.55
N SER A 215 -3.36 11.92 -9.60
CA SER A 215 -4.24 12.92 -10.23
C SER A 215 -4.55 14.14 -9.34
N GLY A 216 -4.06 14.18 -8.09
CA GLY A 216 -4.37 15.25 -7.14
C GLY A 216 -5.84 15.29 -6.68
N SER A 217 -6.62 14.22 -6.93
CA SER A 217 -8.05 14.14 -6.62
C SER A 217 -8.38 13.45 -5.29
N LEU A 218 -7.38 12.98 -4.55
CA LEU A 218 -7.58 12.31 -3.26
C LEU A 218 -8.15 13.28 -2.21
N LYS A 219 -9.34 12.97 -1.71
CA LYS A 219 -9.99 13.74 -0.64
C LYS A 219 -9.47 13.28 0.71
N THR A 220 -9.00 14.23 1.54
CA THR A 220 -8.52 14.00 2.91
C THR A 220 -9.15 14.99 3.88
N ASN A 221 -8.94 14.77 5.17
CA ASN A 221 -9.30 15.71 6.23
C ASN A 221 -8.11 16.59 6.67
N ALA A 222 -6.99 16.53 5.93
CA ALA A 222 -5.81 17.35 6.22
C ALA A 222 -6.15 18.83 6.17
N LYS A 223 -5.72 19.55 7.20
CA LYS A 223 -5.77 21.02 7.19
C LYS A 223 -4.66 21.54 6.29
N TRP A 224 -4.90 22.64 5.58
CA TRP A 224 -3.98 23.19 4.60
C TRP A 224 -2.55 23.39 5.11
N TYR A 225 -2.37 23.72 6.40
CA TYR A 225 -1.05 23.96 7.02
C TYR A 225 -0.33 22.68 7.46
N GLU A 226 -1.01 21.54 7.59
CA GLU A 226 -0.40 20.32 8.11
C GLU A 226 0.76 19.80 7.24
N PRO A 227 0.61 19.73 5.91
CA PRO A 227 1.69 19.27 5.04
C PRO A 227 2.85 20.27 4.90
N TYR A 228 2.60 21.58 5.14
CA TYR A 228 3.61 22.63 4.92
C TYR A 228 4.22 23.16 6.23
N GLY A 229 3.50 23.09 7.34
CA GLY A 229 3.84 23.73 8.61
C GLY A 229 3.52 25.24 8.62
N LEU A 230 3.60 25.84 9.81
CA LEU A 230 3.25 27.25 10.04
C LEU A 230 4.46 28.21 9.89
N SER A 231 5.59 27.75 9.35
CA SER A 231 6.71 28.66 9.06
C SER A 231 6.36 29.60 7.88
N PRO A 232 6.95 30.81 7.80
CA PRO A 232 6.72 31.72 6.68
C PRO A 232 6.94 31.05 5.32
N GLN A 233 7.93 30.18 5.25
CA GLN A 233 8.24 29.39 4.06
C GLN A 233 7.18 28.32 3.75
N GLY A 234 6.65 27.64 4.79
CA GLY A 234 5.56 26.68 4.63
C GLY A 234 4.28 27.35 4.14
N VAL A 235 3.96 28.52 4.68
CA VAL A 235 2.80 29.32 4.23
C VAL A 235 2.98 29.76 2.77
N PHE A 236 4.17 30.21 2.38
CA PHE A 236 4.46 30.61 1.01
C PHE A 236 4.33 29.44 0.02
N GLU A 237 4.84 28.24 0.35
CA GLU A 237 4.68 27.06 -0.49
C GLU A 237 3.21 26.58 -0.56
N ALA A 238 2.46 26.69 0.54
CA ALA A 238 1.03 26.38 0.54
C ALA A 238 0.24 27.34 -0.38
N ILE A 239 0.60 28.62 -0.40
CA ILE A 239 -0.02 29.61 -1.30
C ILE A 239 0.33 29.31 -2.76
N LYS A 240 1.56 28.92 -3.05
CA LYS A 240 2.00 28.56 -4.41
C LYS A 240 1.24 27.35 -4.97
N ASP A 241 0.96 26.36 -4.15
CA ASP A 241 0.23 25.16 -4.56
C ASP A 241 -1.29 25.42 -4.71
N HIS A 242 -1.76 26.62 -4.32
CA HIS A 242 -3.16 26.99 -4.46
C HIS A 242 -3.43 27.62 -5.84
N TRP A 243 -4.49 27.19 -6.51
CA TRP A 243 -4.85 27.67 -7.85
C TRP A 243 -4.97 29.22 -7.95
N LEU A 244 -5.40 29.88 -6.86
CA LEU A 244 -5.48 31.35 -6.78
C LEU A 244 -4.12 32.04 -6.96
N TYR A 245 -3.00 31.36 -6.62
CA TYR A 245 -1.67 31.94 -6.82
C TYR A 245 -1.40 32.21 -8.31
N ALA A 246 -1.75 31.28 -9.17
CA ALA A 246 -1.60 31.43 -10.62
C ALA A 246 -2.43 32.63 -11.13
N VAL A 247 -3.66 32.79 -10.63
CA VAL A 247 -4.53 33.95 -10.98
C VAL A 247 -3.93 35.26 -10.48
N VAL A 248 -3.48 35.30 -9.24
CA VAL A 248 -2.85 36.52 -8.67
C VAL A 248 -1.60 36.88 -9.45
N MET A 249 -0.73 35.93 -9.80
CA MET A 249 0.48 36.20 -10.58
C MET A 249 0.18 36.65 -12.01
N LEU A 250 -0.88 36.12 -12.61
CA LEU A 250 -1.34 36.57 -13.94
C LEU A 250 -1.84 38.00 -13.90
N VAL A 251 -2.63 38.37 -12.89
CA VAL A 251 -3.13 39.74 -12.69
C VAL A 251 -1.98 40.71 -12.43
N LEU A 252 -1.05 40.33 -11.54
CA LEU A 252 0.13 41.19 -11.27
C LEU A 252 1.01 41.36 -12.52
N GLY A 253 1.22 40.27 -13.27
CA GLY A 253 1.98 40.34 -14.53
C GLY A 253 1.34 41.25 -15.58
N THR A 254 -0.01 41.23 -15.70
CA THR A 254 -0.74 42.10 -16.62
C THR A 254 -0.72 43.58 -16.20
N ILE A 255 -0.72 43.86 -14.89
CA ILE A 255 -0.61 45.22 -14.35
C ILE A 255 0.80 45.76 -14.57
N LEU A 256 1.84 44.98 -14.23
CA LEU A 256 3.24 45.40 -14.41
C LEU A 256 3.61 45.55 -15.90
N GLY A 257 3.10 44.70 -16.78
CA GLY A 257 3.33 44.81 -18.22
C GLY A 257 2.62 46.00 -18.91
N LYS A 258 1.69 46.70 -18.19
CA LYS A 258 1.09 47.96 -18.67
C LYS A 258 1.79 49.21 -18.14
N VAL A 259 2.70 49.05 -17.19
CA VAL A 259 3.43 50.15 -16.53
C VAL A 259 4.85 50.33 -17.12
N ILE A 260 5.31 49.32 -17.89
CA ILE A 260 6.54 49.35 -18.67
C ILE A 260 6.19 49.61 -20.13
#